data_c06c1b45af3c595d2505f224a5cf1a78
#
_entry.id   c06c1b45af3c595d2505f224a5cf1a78
#
_cell.length_a   1.000
_cell.length_b   1.000
_cell.length_c   1.000
_cell.angle_alpha   90.00
_cell.angle_beta   90.00
_cell.angle_gamma   90.00
#
_symmetry.space_group_name_H-M   'P 1'
#
loop_
_entity.id
_entity.type
_entity.pdbx_description
1 polymer ?
#
loop_
_entity_poly.entity_id
_entity_poly.type
_entity_poly.pdbx_seq_one_letter_code
_entity_poly.pdbx_strand_id
1 'polypeptide(L)'
;MSNESDIPSICAEIAKSYSPCDVSDALLKLKVPAAGFLRDISPIPTLHGSTNRLVAPISTVLFVDTAHTSGTGYDGLIVPSESNLPEDEHFSDVAPAGSVVLMQQPAHQVAALLGDIVATRYKVRGVKGCFADGRTRDIVGCAEVCKDGSFQCWAKALTSPGTSLEGKPWAVDVPIKIGEVVVNPGDLLVADEAERVCCVIPRDKLAEVMELLPVHKEADDGLLKDVRGGMGFKEAIPRWPKHYSNH
;
A
#
# COMPACT_ATOMS: atom_id res chain seq x y z
N MET A 1 19.38 3.15 13.08
CA MET A 1 18.63 4.16 12.30
C MET A 1 19.14 4.09 10.87
N SER A 2 18.40 3.49 9.95
CA SER A 2 18.74 3.48 8.53
C SER A 2 18.72 4.94 8.04
N ASN A 3 19.83 5.40 7.45
CA ASN A 3 19.94 6.74 6.88
C ASN A 3 18.84 6.92 5.81
N GLU A 4 18.18 8.08 5.73
CA GLU A 4 17.20 8.41 4.68
C GLU A 4 17.76 8.22 3.26
N SER A 5 19.08 8.38 3.10
CA SER A 5 19.79 8.15 1.82
C SER A 5 19.77 6.70 1.34
N ASP A 6 19.36 5.74 2.18
CA ASP A 6 19.41 4.30 1.87
C ASP A 6 18.04 3.73 1.42
N ILE A 7 16.95 4.48 1.60
CA ILE A 7 15.60 4.02 1.29
C ILE A 7 15.39 3.62 -0.17
N PRO A 8 15.85 4.38 -1.18
CA PRO A 8 15.69 3.96 -2.57
C PRO A 8 16.37 2.60 -2.86
N SER A 9 17.54 2.34 -2.24
CA SER A 9 18.25 1.08 -2.38
C SER A 9 17.49 -0.08 -1.76
N ILE A 10 16.97 0.11 -0.54
CA ILE A 10 16.15 -0.88 0.16
C ILE A 10 14.86 -1.18 -0.62
N CYS A 11 14.17 -0.16 -1.12
CA CYS A 11 12.98 -0.34 -1.95
C CYS A 11 13.29 -1.16 -3.22
N ALA A 12 14.40 -0.88 -3.88
CA ALA A 12 14.82 -1.63 -5.06
C ALA A 12 15.17 -3.09 -4.74
N GLU A 13 15.82 -3.35 -3.60
CA GLU A 13 16.14 -4.69 -3.14
C GLU A 13 14.87 -5.50 -2.84
N ILE A 14 13.93 -4.92 -2.06
CA ILE A 14 12.65 -5.58 -1.75
C ILE A 14 11.89 -5.86 -3.05
N ALA A 15 11.73 -4.86 -3.93
CA ALA A 15 11.00 -5.02 -5.18
C ALA A 15 11.58 -6.13 -6.06
N LYS A 16 12.90 -6.28 -6.07
CA LYS A 16 13.59 -7.32 -6.85
C LYS A 16 13.45 -8.71 -6.27
N SER A 17 13.51 -8.86 -4.95
CA SER A 17 13.81 -10.14 -4.31
C SER A 17 12.65 -10.74 -3.51
N TYR A 18 11.70 -9.91 -3.04
CA TYR A 18 10.67 -10.33 -2.09
C TYR A 18 9.27 -9.91 -2.52
N SER A 19 8.31 -10.83 -2.42
CA SER A 19 6.89 -10.55 -2.65
C SER A 19 6.24 -9.88 -1.43
N PRO A 20 5.03 -9.31 -1.56
CA PRO A 20 4.25 -8.87 -0.40
C PRO A 20 3.96 -10.01 0.59
N CYS A 21 3.89 -11.26 0.12
CA CYS A 21 3.70 -12.43 0.98
C CYS A 21 4.93 -12.67 1.86
N ASP A 22 6.14 -12.66 1.26
CA ASP A 22 7.40 -12.78 2.02
C ASP A 22 7.51 -11.67 3.09
N VAL A 23 7.10 -10.45 2.73
CA VAL A 23 7.09 -9.30 3.66
C VAL A 23 6.08 -9.50 4.78
N SER A 24 4.85 -9.95 4.45
CA SER A 24 3.81 -10.21 5.45
C SER A 24 4.22 -11.31 6.43
N ASP A 25 4.93 -12.33 5.99
CA ASP A 25 5.43 -13.40 6.87
C ASP A 25 6.48 -12.85 7.87
N ALA A 26 7.37 -11.96 7.42
CA ALA A 26 8.28 -11.25 8.32
C ALA A 26 7.53 -10.35 9.32
N LEU A 27 6.53 -9.60 8.85
CA LEU A 27 5.71 -8.74 9.69
C LEU A 27 4.85 -9.52 10.70
N LEU A 28 4.37 -10.72 10.31
CA LEU A 28 3.67 -11.63 11.21
C LEU A 28 4.58 -12.06 12.37
N LYS A 29 5.83 -12.40 12.08
CA LYS A 29 6.83 -12.76 13.09
C LYS A 29 7.11 -11.60 14.05
N LEU A 30 7.07 -10.37 13.54
CA LEU A 30 7.23 -9.14 14.32
C LEU A 30 5.94 -8.69 15.02
N LYS A 31 4.85 -9.47 14.91
CA LYS A 31 3.53 -9.19 15.51
C LYS A 31 2.93 -7.85 15.07
N VAL A 32 3.22 -7.44 13.84
CA VAL A 32 2.58 -6.26 13.25
C VAL A 32 1.10 -6.59 12.97
N PRO A 33 0.16 -5.69 13.33
CA PRO A 33 -1.26 -5.91 13.10
C PRO A 33 -1.57 -6.30 11.66
N ALA A 34 -2.40 -7.35 11.47
CA ALA A 34 -2.75 -7.91 10.17
C ALA A 34 -1.55 -8.21 9.25
N ALA A 35 -0.34 -8.40 9.82
CA ALA A 35 0.91 -8.58 9.06
C ALA A 35 1.12 -7.48 8.00
N GLY A 36 0.69 -6.26 8.29
CA GLY A 36 0.78 -5.11 7.39
C GLY A 36 -0.18 -5.13 6.18
N PHE A 37 -1.03 -6.15 6.04
CA PHE A 37 -1.88 -6.32 4.86
C PHE A 37 -2.95 -5.22 4.74
N LEU A 38 -3.00 -4.56 3.60
CA LEU A 38 -4.03 -3.57 3.25
C LEU A 38 -5.23 -4.29 2.62
N ARG A 39 -6.20 -4.59 3.47
CA ARG A 39 -7.37 -5.40 3.12
C ARG A 39 -8.20 -4.78 1.99
N ASP A 40 -8.54 -5.64 1.01
CA ASP A 40 -9.46 -5.35 -0.10
C ASP A 40 -8.94 -4.32 -1.13
N ILE A 41 -7.73 -3.79 -0.97
CA ILE A 41 -7.11 -2.92 -1.98
C ILE A 41 -6.42 -3.82 -3.01
N SER A 42 -6.87 -3.73 -4.28
CA SER A 42 -6.36 -4.54 -5.38
C SER A 42 -6.06 -3.69 -6.62
N PRO A 43 -5.20 -4.16 -7.54
CA PRO A 43 -4.88 -3.38 -8.73
C PRO A 43 -6.12 -3.19 -9.59
N ILE A 44 -6.28 -1.99 -10.12
CA ILE A 44 -7.28 -1.72 -11.13
C ILE A 44 -6.92 -2.55 -12.37
N PRO A 45 -7.88 -3.24 -13.01
CA PRO A 45 -7.59 -4.05 -14.19
C PRO A 45 -6.88 -3.22 -15.26
N THR A 46 -5.66 -3.58 -15.59
CA THR A 46 -4.93 -3.00 -16.71
C THR A 46 -5.22 -3.79 -17.98
N LEU A 47 -5.33 -3.10 -19.10
CA LEU A 47 -5.58 -3.73 -20.40
C LEU A 47 -4.41 -4.63 -20.88
N HIS A 48 -3.27 -4.57 -20.19
CA HIS A 48 -1.99 -5.15 -20.64
C HIS A 48 -1.25 -6.01 -19.60
N GLY A 49 -1.92 -6.50 -18.56
CA GLY A 49 -1.35 -7.49 -17.64
C GLY A 49 0.05 -7.08 -17.11
N SER A 50 0.12 -5.99 -16.35
CA SER A 50 1.37 -5.64 -15.67
C SER A 50 1.71 -6.69 -14.61
N THR A 51 2.99 -7.00 -14.46
CA THR A 51 3.53 -7.90 -13.43
C THR A 51 4.53 -7.16 -12.53
N ASN A 52 4.40 -5.83 -12.48
CA ASN A 52 5.37 -4.99 -11.79
C ASN A 52 5.13 -5.01 -10.27
N ARG A 53 6.23 -5.20 -9.55
CA ARG A 53 6.29 -4.97 -8.11
C ARG A 53 6.72 -3.54 -7.83
N LEU A 54 5.99 -2.87 -6.94
CA LEU A 54 6.24 -1.50 -6.52
C LEU A 54 6.55 -1.46 -5.04
N VAL A 55 7.67 -0.84 -4.68
CA VAL A 55 8.04 -0.54 -3.29
C VAL A 55 8.42 0.93 -3.20
N ALA A 56 7.74 1.69 -2.36
CA ALA A 56 7.99 3.13 -2.20
C ALA A 56 7.48 3.66 -0.86
N PRO A 57 8.03 4.79 -0.38
CA PRO A 57 7.50 5.51 0.78
C PRO A 57 6.07 6.01 0.53
N ILE A 58 5.26 5.99 1.57
CA ILE A 58 3.86 6.41 1.54
C ILE A 58 3.73 7.89 1.90
N SER A 59 2.98 8.64 1.08
CA SER A 59 2.30 9.88 1.44
C SER A 59 0.81 9.57 1.59
N THR A 60 0.14 10.13 2.59
CA THR A 60 -1.27 9.84 2.87
C THR A 60 -2.17 11.02 2.52
N VAL A 61 -3.40 10.72 2.08
CA VAL A 61 -4.46 11.73 1.90
C VAL A 61 -5.74 11.21 2.54
N LEU A 62 -6.24 11.95 3.52
CA LEU A 62 -7.49 11.63 4.20
C LEU A 62 -8.63 12.49 3.64
N PHE A 63 -9.73 11.83 3.30
CA PHE A 63 -10.98 12.45 2.90
C PHE A 63 -12.02 12.31 4.00
N VAL A 64 -12.93 13.27 4.06
CA VAL A 64 -14.06 13.33 4.98
C VAL A 64 -15.33 13.71 4.23
N ASP A 65 -16.48 13.68 4.91
CA ASP A 65 -17.72 14.17 4.31
C ASP A 65 -17.66 15.67 3.99
N THR A 66 -18.36 16.09 2.95
CA THR A 66 -18.43 17.52 2.57
C THR A 66 -18.91 18.39 3.73
N ALA A 67 -19.85 17.88 4.54
CA ALA A 67 -20.39 18.54 5.71
C ALA A 67 -19.50 18.44 6.98
N HIS A 68 -18.34 17.77 6.88
CA HIS A 68 -17.44 17.61 8.02
C HIS A 68 -16.99 18.94 8.57
N THR A 69 -17.05 19.05 9.91
CA THR A 69 -16.52 20.17 10.70
C THR A 69 -15.55 19.64 11.74
N SER A 70 -14.72 20.49 12.30
CA SER A 70 -13.78 20.16 13.36
C SER A 70 -14.46 19.40 14.51
N GLY A 71 -13.81 18.33 14.98
CA GLY A 71 -14.30 17.50 16.09
C GLY A 71 -15.31 16.41 15.71
N THR A 72 -15.73 16.30 14.45
CA THR A 72 -16.56 15.17 14.00
C THR A 72 -15.67 13.96 13.75
N GLY A 73 -15.92 12.87 14.48
CA GLY A 73 -15.21 11.59 14.28
C GLY A 73 -15.90 10.70 13.26
N TYR A 74 -15.14 9.75 12.72
CA TYR A 74 -15.64 8.65 11.90
C TYR A 74 -15.20 7.33 12.50
N ASP A 75 -16.08 6.36 12.49
CA ASP A 75 -15.75 5.04 13.00
C ASP A 75 -14.62 4.41 12.16
N GLY A 76 -13.55 4.02 12.85
CA GLY A 76 -12.39 3.40 12.21
C GLY A 76 -11.40 4.33 11.52
N LEU A 77 -11.63 5.65 11.45
CA LEU A 77 -10.70 6.63 10.89
C LEU A 77 -9.96 7.41 11.98
N ILE A 78 -8.71 7.77 11.70
CA ILE A 78 -7.92 8.74 12.48
C ILE A 78 -8.06 10.09 11.80
N VAL A 79 -8.91 10.98 12.32
CA VAL A 79 -9.20 12.27 11.71
C VAL A 79 -8.63 13.40 12.57
N PRO A 80 -7.70 14.21 12.04
CA PRO A 80 -7.24 15.42 12.71
C PRO A 80 -8.39 16.41 12.96
N SER A 81 -8.33 17.12 14.10
CA SER A 81 -9.33 18.13 14.46
C SER A 81 -9.41 19.28 13.45
N GLU A 82 -8.31 19.57 12.79
CA GLU A 82 -8.18 20.63 11.80
C GLU A 82 -7.59 20.10 10.48
N SER A 83 -7.98 20.71 9.38
CA SER A 83 -7.37 20.45 8.08
C SER A 83 -5.95 21.01 8.04
N ASN A 84 -5.02 20.26 7.46
CA ASN A 84 -3.67 20.74 7.17
C ASN A 84 -3.40 20.91 5.66
N LEU A 85 -4.46 20.92 4.85
CA LEU A 85 -4.31 21.19 3.41
C LEU A 85 -3.84 22.62 3.19
N PRO A 86 -2.83 22.84 2.32
CA PRO A 86 -2.46 24.17 1.88
C PRO A 86 -3.65 24.87 1.21
N GLU A 87 -3.87 26.16 1.49
CA GLU A 87 -4.99 26.92 0.92
C GLU A 87 -4.88 27.10 -0.60
N ASP A 88 -3.65 27.20 -1.11
CA ASP A 88 -3.35 27.51 -2.52
C ASP A 88 -2.95 26.28 -3.35
N GLU A 89 -2.95 25.08 -2.78
CA GLU A 89 -2.52 23.85 -3.48
C GLU A 89 -3.61 22.79 -3.46
N HIS A 90 -3.76 22.10 -4.60
CA HIS A 90 -4.60 20.91 -4.65
C HIS A 90 -3.92 19.73 -3.96
N PHE A 91 -4.66 18.88 -3.26
CA PHE A 91 -4.10 17.73 -2.53
C PHE A 91 -3.23 16.81 -3.41
N SER A 92 -3.47 16.77 -4.72
CA SER A 92 -2.64 16.02 -5.67
C SER A 92 -1.28 16.68 -5.96
N ASP A 93 -1.04 17.87 -5.47
CA ASP A 93 0.21 18.60 -5.69
C ASP A 93 1.18 18.53 -4.51
N VAL A 94 0.75 17.91 -3.40
CA VAL A 94 1.55 17.88 -2.16
C VAL A 94 2.52 16.70 -2.12
N ALA A 95 2.10 15.53 -2.62
CA ALA A 95 2.88 14.29 -2.49
C ALA A 95 4.28 14.39 -3.11
N PRO A 96 5.34 13.90 -2.42
CA PRO A 96 6.71 13.90 -2.92
C PRO A 96 6.89 13.00 -4.15
N ALA A 97 7.76 13.41 -5.08
CA ALA A 97 8.20 12.53 -6.16
C ALA A 97 8.90 11.27 -5.60
N GLY A 98 8.68 10.12 -6.23
CA GLY A 98 9.21 8.83 -5.77
C GLY A 98 8.36 8.13 -4.71
N SER A 99 7.36 8.80 -4.12
CA SER A 99 6.41 8.19 -3.19
C SER A 99 5.26 7.47 -3.90
N VAL A 100 4.45 6.77 -3.12
CA VAL A 100 3.08 6.37 -3.48
C VAL A 100 2.10 7.18 -2.63
N VAL A 101 0.89 7.39 -3.15
CA VAL A 101 -0.17 8.06 -2.40
C VAL A 101 -1.21 7.04 -1.96
N LEU A 102 -1.42 6.95 -0.65
CA LEU A 102 -2.47 6.14 -0.04
C LEU A 102 -3.61 7.05 0.42
N MET A 103 -4.76 6.89 -0.21
CA MET A 103 -5.95 7.72 0.03
C MET A 103 -6.98 6.95 0.83
N GLN A 104 -7.60 7.58 1.81
CA GLN A 104 -8.66 6.99 2.62
C GLN A 104 -9.90 7.86 2.66
N GLN A 105 -11.08 7.23 2.62
CA GLN A 105 -12.39 7.88 2.80
C GLN A 105 -13.23 7.14 3.84
N PRO A 106 -14.24 7.78 4.46
CA PRO A 106 -15.21 7.10 5.28
C PRO A 106 -15.88 5.92 4.56
N ALA A 107 -16.06 4.79 5.26
CA ALA A 107 -16.52 3.54 4.65
C ALA A 107 -17.92 3.61 4.02
N HIS A 108 -18.76 4.55 4.46
CA HIS A 108 -20.11 4.74 3.90
C HIS A 108 -20.11 5.47 2.55
N GLN A 109 -19.02 6.17 2.21
CA GLN A 109 -18.95 6.95 0.97
C GLN A 109 -18.90 6.04 -0.27
N VAL A 110 -19.63 6.45 -1.31
CA VAL A 110 -19.69 5.76 -2.61
C VAL A 110 -18.99 6.53 -3.72
N ALA A 111 -18.56 7.76 -3.47
CA ALA A 111 -17.84 8.61 -4.41
C ALA A 111 -16.41 8.11 -4.67
N ALA A 112 -15.87 8.44 -5.84
CA ALA A 112 -14.49 8.09 -6.20
C ALA A 112 -13.48 8.99 -5.50
N LEU A 113 -12.41 8.40 -4.93
CA LEU A 113 -11.20 9.11 -4.51
C LEU A 113 -10.26 9.37 -5.68
N LEU A 114 -10.25 8.45 -6.65
CA LEU A 114 -9.32 8.41 -7.76
C LEU A 114 -10.07 8.32 -9.09
N GLY A 115 -9.61 9.06 -10.06
CA GLY A 115 -9.93 8.95 -11.47
C GLY A 115 -8.68 9.23 -12.30
N ASP A 116 -8.78 9.15 -13.62
CA ASP A 116 -7.66 9.28 -14.56
C ASP A 116 -6.97 10.65 -14.50
N ILE A 117 -7.71 11.75 -14.25
CA ILE A 117 -7.16 13.11 -14.13
C ILE A 117 -6.21 13.18 -12.92
N VAL A 118 -6.66 12.69 -11.75
CA VAL A 118 -5.86 12.69 -10.52
C VAL A 118 -4.67 11.75 -10.68
N ALA A 119 -4.87 10.55 -11.24
CA ALA A 119 -3.80 9.59 -11.52
C ALA A 119 -2.74 10.20 -12.46
N THR A 120 -3.17 10.89 -13.53
CA THR A 120 -2.28 11.58 -14.46
C THR A 120 -1.47 12.66 -13.74
N ARG A 121 -2.13 13.46 -12.88
CA ARG A 121 -1.44 14.53 -12.14
C ARG A 121 -0.34 13.97 -11.24
N TYR A 122 -0.63 12.93 -10.48
CA TYR A 122 0.35 12.28 -9.63
C TYR A 122 1.53 11.70 -10.44
N LYS A 123 1.25 11.01 -11.54
CA LYS A 123 2.30 10.48 -12.41
C LYS A 123 3.23 11.57 -12.95
N VAL A 124 2.67 12.68 -13.44
CA VAL A 124 3.46 13.83 -13.95
C VAL A 124 4.35 14.43 -12.85
N ARG A 125 3.91 14.38 -11.60
CA ARG A 125 4.71 14.84 -10.46
C ARG A 125 5.78 13.82 -10.00
N GLY A 126 5.87 12.67 -10.66
CA GLY A 126 6.85 11.62 -10.32
C GLY A 126 6.43 10.70 -9.16
N VAL A 127 5.18 10.74 -8.74
CA VAL A 127 4.58 9.73 -7.83
C VAL A 127 4.55 8.40 -8.56
N LYS A 128 4.72 7.30 -7.84
CA LYS A 128 4.84 5.94 -8.39
C LYS A 128 3.54 5.16 -8.44
N GLY A 129 2.53 5.59 -7.69
CA GLY A 129 1.21 4.94 -7.71
C GLY A 129 0.22 5.57 -6.75
N CYS A 130 -1.06 5.27 -6.97
CA CYS A 130 -2.18 5.68 -6.13
C CYS A 130 -2.93 4.46 -5.62
N PHE A 131 -3.19 4.44 -4.33
CA PHE A 131 -3.87 3.36 -3.61
C PHE A 131 -5.06 3.94 -2.86
N ALA A 132 -6.27 3.54 -3.23
CA ALA A 132 -7.49 4.05 -2.64
C ALA A 132 -8.12 3.05 -1.67
N ASP A 133 -8.06 3.35 -0.37
CA ASP A 133 -8.93 2.73 0.65
C ASP A 133 -10.35 3.29 0.46
N GLY A 134 -10.93 2.99 -0.69
CA GLY A 134 -12.17 3.53 -1.18
C GLY A 134 -12.44 3.13 -2.63
N ARG A 135 -13.10 4.01 -3.37
CA ARG A 135 -13.54 3.74 -4.73
C ARG A 135 -12.77 4.55 -5.78
N THR A 136 -12.73 3.98 -6.98
CA THR A 136 -12.17 4.63 -8.17
C THR A 136 -13.16 4.63 -9.33
N ARG A 137 -12.95 5.53 -10.29
CA ARG A 137 -13.69 5.61 -11.57
C ARG A 137 -12.72 5.79 -12.74
N ASP A 138 -13.23 5.89 -13.95
CA ASP A 138 -12.44 6.15 -15.16
C ASP A 138 -11.33 5.12 -15.38
N ILE A 139 -11.64 3.83 -15.14
CA ILE A 139 -10.65 2.74 -15.10
C ILE A 139 -9.92 2.56 -16.44
N VAL A 140 -10.55 2.87 -17.57
CA VAL A 140 -9.91 2.83 -18.90
C VAL A 140 -8.82 3.90 -18.98
N GLY A 141 -9.12 5.12 -18.54
CA GLY A 141 -8.14 6.20 -18.44
C GLY A 141 -7.03 5.90 -17.45
N CYS A 142 -7.36 5.36 -16.28
CA CYS A 142 -6.36 4.91 -15.31
C CYS A 142 -5.43 3.82 -15.88
N ALA A 143 -5.97 2.85 -16.63
CA ALA A 143 -5.18 1.82 -17.29
C ALA A 143 -4.20 2.41 -18.32
N GLU A 144 -4.63 3.44 -19.06
CA GLU A 144 -3.76 4.15 -20.01
C GLU A 144 -2.62 4.92 -19.29
N VAL A 145 -2.92 5.52 -18.13
CA VAL A 145 -1.89 6.14 -17.27
C VAL A 145 -0.86 5.11 -16.79
N CYS A 146 -1.27 3.88 -16.48
CA CYS A 146 -0.40 2.81 -16.00
C CYS A 146 0.36 2.06 -17.10
N LYS A 147 0.08 2.31 -18.37
CA LYS A 147 0.49 1.51 -19.54
C LYS A 147 2.00 1.27 -19.68
N ASP A 148 2.81 2.23 -19.28
CA ASP A 148 4.28 2.13 -19.38
C ASP A 148 4.93 1.43 -18.17
N GLY A 149 4.12 1.00 -17.19
CA GLY A 149 4.58 0.33 -15.98
C GLY A 149 5.27 1.23 -14.96
N SER A 150 5.35 2.54 -15.21
CA SER A 150 5.99 3.50 -14.28
C SER A 150 5.08 3.97 -13.15
N PHE A 151 3.78 3.66 -13.23
CA PHE A 151 2.74 4.08 -12.30
C PHE A 151 1.71 2.98 -12.09
N GLN A 152 1.17 2.85 -10.87
CA GLN A 152 0.14 1.87 -10.54
C GLN A 152 -1.09 2.54 -9.93
N CYS A 153 -2.28 2.01 -10.26
CA CYS A 153 -3.55 2.40 -9.66
C CYS A 153 -4.21 1.21 -8.96
N TRP A 154 -4.58 1.41 -7.70
CA TRP A 154 -5.18 0.39 -6.85
C TRP A 154 -6.41 0.95 -6.13
N ALA A 155 -7.43 0.13 -5.90
CA ALA A 155 -8.63 0.54 -5.15
C ALA A 155 -9.38 -0.65 -4.57
N LYS A 156 -10.27 -0.40 -3.61
CA LYS A 156 -11.19 -1.40 -3.06
C LYS A 156 -12.34 -1.72 -4.01
N ALA A 157 -12.90 -0.72 -4.69
CA ALA A 157 -14.09 -0.89 -5.51
C ALA A 157 -14.20 0.15 -6.63
N LEU A 158 -15.15 -0.05 -7.52
CA LEU A 158 -15.48 0.86 -8.61
C LEU A 158 -16.71 1.69 -8.28
N THR A 159 -16.81 2.87 -8.92
CA THR A 159 -17.98 3.75 -8.83
C THR A 159 -18.07 4.64 -10.06
N SER A 160 -19.18 5.38 -10.21
CA SER A 160 -19.34 6.39 -11.27
C SER A 160 -19.29 7.84 -10.76
N PRO A 161 -19.84 8.20 -9.57
CA PRO A 161 -19.78 9.58 -9.11
C PRO A 161 -18.36 10.00 -8.68
N GLY A 162 -18.03 11.27 -8.91
CA GLY A 162 -16.79 11.88 -8.44
C GLY A 162 -16.85 12.27 -6.97
N THR A 163 -15.69 12.61 -6.39
CA THR A 163 -15.50 12.95 -4.98
C THR A 163 -16.47 14.01 -4.47
N SER A 164 -16.76 15.02 -5.28
CA SER A 164 -17.63 16.14 -4.91
C SER A 164 -19.09 15.77 -4.61
N LEU A 165 -19.49 14.50 -4.88
CA LEU A 165 -20.82 14.03 -4.49
C LEU A 165 -21.02 14.16 -2.97
N GLU A 166 -20.04 13.76 -2.18
CA GLU A 166 -20.20 13.64 -0.73
C GLU A 166 -18.88 13.80 0.05
N GLY A 167 -17.74 13.81 -0.62
CA GLY A 167 -16.43 13.88 0.00
C GLY A 167 -15.63 15.15 -0.31
N LYS A 168 -14.72 15.48 0.59
CA LYS A 168 -13.68 16.50 0.40
C LYS A 168 -12.35 16.01 0.98
N PRO A 169 -11.20 16.39 0.41
CA PRO A 169 -9.91 16.19 1.05
C PRO A 169 -9.86 16.99 2.36
N TRP A 170 -9.26 16.40 3.38
CA TRP A 170 -9.16 17.00 4.71
C TRP A 170 -7.73 17.17 5.20
N ALA A 171 -6.92 16.12 5.05
CA ALA A 171 -5.54 16.18 5.52
C ALA A 171 -4.60 15.38 4.62
N VAL A 172 -3.35 15.81 4.57
CA VAL A 172 -2.24 15.14 3.88
C VAL A 172 -1.14 14.82 4.88
N ASP A 173 -0.38 13.75 4.59
CA ASP A 173 0.72 13.29 5.42
C ASP A 173 0.37 13.19 6.92
N VAL A 174 -0.77 12.58 7.20
CA VAL A 174 -1.26 12.24 8.54
C VAL A 174 -1.39 10.73 8.68
N PRO A 175 -1.32 10.17 9.91
CA PRO A 175 -1.62 8.76 10.12
C PRO A 175 -3.04 8.43 9.66
N ILE A 176 -3.19 7.31 8.95
CA ILE A 176 -4.49 6.75 8.56
C ILE A 176 -4.61 5.31 9.04
N LYS A 177 -5.83 4.77 9.14
CA LYS A 177 -6.06 3.40 9.61
C LYS A 177 -6.88 2.61 8.61
N ILE A 178 -6.31 1.51 8.09
CA ILE A 178 -6.97 0.61 7.14
C ILE A 178 -7.14 -0.76 7.80
N GLY A 179 -8.36 -1.08 8.20
CA GLY A 179 -8.61 -2.25 9.05
C GLY A 179 -7.87 -2.11 10.38
N GLU A 180 -6.98 -3.07 10.67
CA GLU A 180 -6.15 -3.05 11.89
C GLU A 180 -4.79 -2.35 11.68
N VAL A 181 -4.43 -2.01 10.44
CA VAL A 181 -3.13 -1.43 10.11
C VAL A 181 -3.19 0.08 10.22
N VAL A 182 -2.38 0.65 11.11
CA VAL A 182 -2.10 2.10 11.14
C VAL A 182 -0.94 2.36 10.20
N VAL A 183 -1.13 3.26 9.25
CA VAL A 183 -0.14 3.66 8.26
C VAL A 183 0.30 5.08 8.54
N ASN A 184 1.58 5.28 8.74
CA ASN A 184 2.17 6.59 8.92
C ASN A 184 2.83 7.08 7.63
N PRO A 185 2.85 8.38 7.36
CA PRO A 185 3.67 8.94 6.29
C PRO A 185 5.13 8.49 6.41
N GLY A 186 5.70 8.03 5.29
CA GLY A 186 7.07 7.49 5.26
C GLY A 186 7.19 5.99 5.55
N ASP A 187 6.14 5.29 5.97
CA ASP A 187 6.08 3.83 5.92
C ASP A 187 6.26 3.35 4.48
N LEU A 188 6.70 2.10 4.27
CA LEU A 188 6.92 1.59 2.92
C LEU A 188 5.73 0.73 2.46
N LEU A 189 5.15 1.11 1.33
CA LEU A 189 4.21 0.23 0.64
C LEU A 189 4.99 -0.80 -0.18
N VAL A 190 4.53 -2.05 -0.13
CA VAL A 190 4.97 -3.15 -1.01
C VAL A 190 3.74 -3.67 -1.74
N ALA A 191 3.70 -3.54 -3.05
CA ALA A 191 2.58 -3.96 -3.88
C ALA A 191 3.07 -4.81 -5.06
N ASP A 192 2.33 -5.85 -5.40
CA ASP A 192 2.65 -6.74 -6.52
C ASP A 192 1.38 -6.96 -7.35
N GLU A 193 1.40 -6.49 -8.60
CA GLU A 193 0.25 -6.61 -9.51
C GLU A 193 -0.02 -8.05 -9.93
N ALA A 194 1.01 -8.91 -9.97
CA ALA A 194 0.83 -10.32 -10.28
C ALA A 194 0.15 -11.08 -9.14
N GLU A 195 0.55 -10.83 -7.90
CA GLU A 195 -0.05 -11.39 -6.69
C GLU A 195 -1.37 -10.68 -6.32
N ARG A 196 -1.63 -9.47 -6.85
CA ARG A 196 -2.82 -8.65 -6.62
C ARG A 196 -3.03 -8.27 -5.15
N VAL A 197 -1.95 -8.14 -4.39
CA VAL A 197 -1.96 -7.79 -2.96
C VAL A 197 -0.92 -6.72 -2.66
N CYS A 198 -1.17 -5.97 -1.59
CA CYS A 198 -0.22 -5.00 -1.06
C CYS A 198 -0.20 -5.03 0.47
N CYS A 199 0.95 -4.71 1.03
CA CYS A 199 1.16 -4.58 2.46
C CYS A 199 2.03 -3.36 2.78
N VAL A 200 2.11 -3.01 4.07
CA VAL A 200 2.88 -1.87 4.56
C VAL A 200 3.91 -2.35 5.56
N ILE A 201 5.16 -1.94 5.37
CA ILE A 201 6.23 -2.08 6.35
C ILE A 201 6.27 -0.79 7.17
N PRO A 202 5.94 -0.83 8.48
CA PRO A 202 6.15 0.30 9.37
C PRO A 202 7.63 0.71 9.37
N ARG A 203 7.90 2.00 9.29
CA ARG A 203 9.27 2.52 9.15
C ARG A 203 10.18 2.08 10.29
N ASP A 204 9.67 2.00 11.50
CA ASP A 204 10.40 1.54 12.69
C ASP A 204 10.72 0.03 12.66
N LYS A 205 10.02 -0.76 11.83
CA LYS A 205 10.23 -2.19 11.65
C LYS A 205 11.11 -2.56 10.47
N LEU A 206 11.48 -1.60 9.63
CA LEU A 206 12.18 -1.85 8.38
C LEU A 206 13.50 -2.62 8.57
N ALA A 207 14.31 -2.28 9.56
CA ALA A 207 15.57 -2.97 9.80
C ALA A 207 15.35 -4.44 10.19
N GLU A 208 14.40 -4.71 11.09
CA GLU A 208 14.05 -6.06 11.53
C GLU A 208 13.47 -6.89 10.36
N VAL A 209 12.64 -6.28 9.50
CA VAL A 209 12.11 -6.93 8.30
C VAL A 209 13.23 -7.32 7.34
N MET A 210 14.18 -6.41 7.06
CA MET A 210 15.32 -6.68 6.18
C MET A 210 16.23 -7.81 6.70
N GLU A 211 16.35 -7.99 8.00
CA GLU A 211 17.07 -9.11 8.60
C GLU A 211 16.32 -10.46 8.45
N LEU A 212 14.99 -10.43 8.54
CA LEU A 212 14.15 -11.64 8.47
C LEU A 212 13.93 -12.14 7.03
N LEU A 213 13.77 -11.25 6.06
CA LEU A 213 13.43 -11.60 4.69
C LEU A 213 14.34 -12.67 4.05
N PRO A 214 15.68 -12.55 4.06
CA PRO A 214 16.54 -13.56 3.45
C PRO A 214 16.44 -14.91 4.16
N VAL A 215 16.26 -14.88 5.48
CA VAL A 215 16.18 -16.08 6.32
C VAL A 215 14.88 -16.86 6.08
N HIS A 216 13.76 -16.15 6.01
CA HIS A 216 12.46 -16.75 5.72
C HIS A 216 12.42 -17.28 4.28
N LYS A 217 12.90 -16.48 3.32
CA LYS A 217 12.94 -16.86 1.90
C LYS A 217 13.74 -18.15 1.66
N GLU A 218 14.90 -18.29 2.30
CA GLU A 218 15.71 -19.53 2.22
C GLU A 218 14.93 -20.73 2.78
N ALA A 219 14.25 -20.54 3.92
CA ALA A 219 13.47 -21.60 4.55
C ALA A 219 12.26 -22.01 3.69
N ASP A 220 11.57 -21.05 3.09
CA ASP A 220 10.42 -21.28 2.20
C ASP A 220 10.82 -22.01 0.93
N ASP A 221 11.90 -21.56 0.28
CA ASP A 221 12.43 -22.22 -0.92
C ASP A 221 12.86 -23.66 -0.63
N GLY A 222 13.46 -23.90 0.54
CA GLY A 222 13.84 -25.22 1.00
C GLY A 222 12.64 -26.11 1.30
N LEU A 223 11.66 -25.59 2.04
CA LEU A 223 10.41 -26.30 2.33
C LEU A 223 9.66 -26.67 1.03
N LEU A 224 9.54 -25.70 0.12
CA LEU A 224 8.90 -25.92 -1.18
C LEU A 224 9.60 -27.00 -2.00
N LYS A 225 10.94 -27.03 -1.98
CA LYS A 225 11.74 -28.09 -2.63
C LYS A 225 11.45 -29.47 -2.04
N ASP A 226 11.41 -29.59 -0.71
CA ASP A 226 11.12 -30.87 -0.03
C ASP A 226 9.71 -31.37 -0.37
N VAL A 227 8.71 -30.48 -0.32
CA VAL A 227 7.31 -30.80 -0.66
C VAL A 227 7.16 -31.21 -2.14
N ARG A 228 7.81 -30.49 -3.06
CA ARG A 228 7.85 -30.87 -4.49
C ARG A 228 8.53 -32.22 -4.72
N GLY A 229 9.46 -32.59 -3.83
CA GLY A 229 10.09 -33.93 -3.81
C GLY A 229 9.18 -35.05 -3.26
N GLY A 230 7.94 -34.73 -2.85
CA GLY A 230 6.96 -35.67 -2.31
C GLY A 230 7.00 -35.84 -0.79
N MET A 231 7.77 -35.00 -0.08
CA MET A 231 7.83 -35.05 1.39
C MET A 231 6.54 -34.50 1.99
N GLY A 232 5.98 -35.17 3.00
CA GLY A 232 4.80 -34.65 3.71
C GLY A 232 5.14 -33.51 4.65
N PHE A 233 4.18 -32.57 4.86
CA PHE A 233 4.39 -31.36 5.70
C PHE A 233 4.89 -31.67 7.11
N LYS A 234 4.38 -32.75 7.76
CA LYS A 234 4.82 -33.14 9.12
C LYS A 234 6.31 -33.48 9.19
N GLU A 235 6.88 -33.91 8.08
CA GLU A 235 8.31 -34.25 7.98
C GLU A 235 9.12 -33.06 7.48
N ALA A 236 8.60 -32.31 6.53
CA ALA A 236 9.30 -31.20 5.88
C ALA A 236 9.48 -29.98 6.79
N ILE A 237 8.40 -29.50 7.47
CA ILE A 237 8.44 -28.29 8.30
C ILE A 237 9.54 -28.31 9.37
N PRO A 238 9.76 -29.38 10.15
CA PRO A 238 10.82 -29.40 11.17
C PRO A 238 12.24 -29.29 10.61
N ARG A 239 12.44 -29.54 9.31
CA ARG A 239 13.75 -29.39 8.65
C ARG A 239 14.12 -27.92 8.42
N TRP A 240 13.13 -27.04 8.43
CA TRP A 240 13.26 -25.62 8.17
C TRP A 240 12.84 -24.77 9.38
N PRO A 241 13.61 -24.78 10.48
CA PRO A 241 13.21 -24.14 11.74
C PRO A 241 13.11 -22.61 11.64
N LYS A 242 13.64 -22.04 10.57
CA LYS A 242 13.54 -20.59 10.28
C LYS A 242 12.30 -20.22 9.45
N HIS A 243 11.51 -21.20 9.01
CA HIS A 243 10.24 -20.93 8.35
C HIS A 243 9.31 -20.15 9.30
N TYR A 244 8.58 -19.16 8.77
CA TYR A 244 7.78 -18.23 9.57
C TYR A 244 6.73 -18.92 10.45
N SER A 245 6.19 -20.06 10.03
CA SER A 245 5.18 -20.82 10.79
C SER A 245 5.74 -21.58 11.99
N ASN A 246 7.05 -21.67 12.14
CA ASN A 246 7.68 -22.29 13.31
C ASN A 246 7.74 -21.26 14.46
N HIS A 247 6.99 -21.51 15.52
CA HIS A 247 6.89 -20.67 16.73
C HIS A 247 7.90 -21.08 17.79
#